data_61b634983f0512d11c1c2aaf9541e13b
#
_entry.id   61b634983f0512d11c1c2aaf9541e13b
#
_cell.length_a   1.000
_cell.length_b   1.000
_cell.length_c   1.000
_cell.angle_alpha   90.00
_cell.angle_beta   90.00
_cell.angle_gamma   90.00
#
_symmetry.space_group_name_H-M   'P 1'
#
loop_
_entity.id
_entity.type
_entity.pdbx_description
1 polymer ?
#
loop_
_entity_poly.entity_id
_entity_poly.type
_entity_poly.pdbx_seq_one_letter_code
_entity_poly.pdbx_strand_id
1 'polypeptide(L)'
;VDEPSRSVSWPFAVFSPEWQALRWAADHGAQARFMDMPSGVVLAHGAREAERGGAEPAVEPEAGAKPGGAQTGGNRPNAAETGSAEPEGGKAGSAEPEGAGSVGEAEAGSTQARRIDPIAELARVAGYDDPEAWWEDAVELRLDGDPFDALNEGIGLLREAEPETDAHTLRREAYMRRILRSAVREGHERIAVVCGAWHAPALSGKPPAISADSALLTNLPKAKTSLTWVPWTHQRLSQATGYGAGVASPGWYHHLFTAPDRPAIRWLTRVAQSLRDHDLPVSSAHIIGAARLAEALAVMRGRPMPGLDELDEATLSVLCEGSDLRADLVTREVVVGRALGEVPEGVPMVPLDADLRRTARRLRLAFSAAPKDVTVDLRTPTGLAKAQLLERLTILGVPWGVKRRARSTGTFKEVWTLEWRPEYSVSVVEAAGHGNTVVDAAGAALLT
;
A
#
# COMPACT_ATOMS: atom_id res chain seq x y z
N VAL A 1 -21.93 21.42 8.30
CA VAL A 1 -20.65 20.72 8.56
C VAL A 1 -20.66 19.54 7.63
N ASP A 2 -19.88 19.64 6.56
CA ASP A 2 -19.79 18.53 5.60
C ASP A 2 -19.06 17.37 6.28
N GLU A 3 -19.67 16.18 6.21
CA GLU A 3 -19.08 14.93 6.70
C GLU A 3 -17.69 14.73 6.09
N PRO A 4 -16.75 14.06 6.79
CA PRO A 4 -15.43 13.82 6.27
C PRO A 4 -15.53 13.13 4.92
N SER A 5 -14.88 13.67 3.90
CA SER A 5 -14.93 13.14 2.55
C SER A 5 -14.22 11.79 2.52
N ARG A 6 -14.96 10.73 2.20
CA ARG A 6 -14.38 9.40 1.96
C ARG A 6 -13.75 9.36 0.59
N SER A 7 -12.63 8.67 0.47
CA SER A 7 -11.94 8.53 -0.80
C SER A 7 -11.71 7.04 -1.15
N VAL A 8 -11.70 6.77 -2.44
CA VAL A 8 -11.26 5.50 -3.01
C VAL A 8 -10.22 5.83 -4.07
N SER A 9 -9.09 5.15 -4.07
CA SER A 9 -8.01 5.36 -5.01
C SER A 9 -7.72 4.10 -5.80
N TRP A 10 -7.34 4.29 -7.07
CA TRP A 10 -6.88 3.22 -7.97
C TRP A 10 -5.49 3.58 -8.44
N PRO A 11 -4.44 2.92 -7.90
CA PRO A 11 -3.09 3.19 -8.34
C PRO A 11 -2.84 2.57 -9.71
N PHE A 12 -2.39 3.40 -10.68
CA PHE A 12 -1.94 2.94 -11.99
C PHE A 12 -0.43 3.13 -12.09
N ALA A 13 0.29 2.02 -12.12
CA ALA A 13 1.71 2.01 -12.46
C ALA A 13 1.88 1.75 -13.97
N VAL A 14 3.08 2.01 -14.51
CA VAL A 14 3.39 1.72 -15.90
C VAL A 14 3.21 0.23 -16.26
N PHE A 15 3.36 -0.65 -15.29
CA PHE A 15 3.17 -2.10 -15.43
C PHE A 15 1.77 -2.58 -15.05
N SER A 16 0.84 -1.71 -14.62
CA SER A 16 -0.53 -2.11 -14.30
C SER A 16 -1.29 -2.55 -15.56
N PRO A 17 -1.91 -3.74 -15.57
CA PRO A 17 -2.62 -4.26 -16.74
C PRO A 17 -3.72 -3.31 -17.25
N GLU A 18 -4.45 -2.71 -16.34
CA GLU A 18 -5.50 -1.73 -16.66
C GLU A 18 -4.94 -0.50 -17.37
N TRP A 19 -3.79 0.00 -16.91
CA TRP A 19 -3.12 1.13 -17.54
C TRP A 19 -2.62 0.77 -18.94
N GLN A 20 -2.06 -0.41 -19.10
CA GLN A 20 -1.60 -0.89 -20.41
C GLN A 20 -2.76 -1.10 -21.39
N ALA A 21 -3.87 -1.65 -20.91
CA ALA A 21 -5.07 -1.82 -21.73
C ALA A 21 -5.65 -0.46 -22.17
N LEU A 22 -5.70 0.53 -21.27
CA LEU A 22 -6.16 1.88 -21.60
C LEU A 22 -5.24 2.57 -22.63
N ARG A 23 -3.93 2.46 -22.46
CA ARG A 23 -2.97 3.00 -23.43
C ARG A 23 -3.09 2.34 -24.79
N TRP A 24 -3.11 1.01 -24.80
CA TRP A 24 -3.28 0.26 -26.05
C TRP A 24 -4.57 0.66 -26.78
N ALA A 25 -5.67 0.76 -26.05
CA ALA A 25 -6.96 1.18 -26.62
C ALA A 25 -6.88 2.58 -27.23
N ALA A 26 -6.24 3.53 -26.54
CA ALA A 26 -6.05 4.90 -27.04
C ALA A 26 -5.21 4.92 -28.32
N ASP A 27 -4.10 4.18 -28.36
CA ASP A 27 -3.16 4.12 -29.48
C ASP A 27 -3.77 3.45 -30.72
N HIS A 28 -4.73 2.52 -30.54
CA HIS A 28 -5.36 1.75 -31.63
C HIS A 28 -6.80 2.17 -31.92
N GLY A 29 -7.30 3.25 -31.32
CA GLY A 29 -8.66 3.71 -31.52
C GLY A 29 -9.75 2.73 -31.05
N ALA A 30 -9.40 1.81 -30.14
CA ALA A 30 -10.35 0.88 -29.54
C ALA A 30 -11.16 1.56 -28.43
N GLN A 31 -12.42 1.15 -28.28
CA GLN A 31 -13.25 1.69 -27.21
C GLN A 31 -12.91 1.04 -25.88
N ALA A 32 -12.55 1.86 -24.89
CA ALA A 32 -12.32 1.42 -23.51
C ALA A 32 -13.51 1.80 -22.63
N ARG A 33 -13.84 0.92 -21.66
CA ARG A 33 -14.89 1.15 -20.67
C ARG A 33 -14.48 0.62 -19.31
N PHE A 34 -14.73 1.42 -18.28
CA PHE A 34 -14.67 0.90 -16.90
C PHE A 34 -15.91 0.04 -16.66
N MET A 35 -15.70 -1.17 -16.15
CA MET A 35 -16.78 -2.15 -16.00
C MET A 35 -17.11 -2.50 -14.54
N ASP A 36 -16.34 -2.05 -13.57
CA ASP A 36 -16.65 -2.24 -12.15
C ASP A 36 -17.66 -1.21 -11.63
N MET A 37 -18.17 -1.42 -10.41
CA MET A 37 -19.16 -0.51 -9.81
C MET A 37 -18.66 0.93 -9.75
N PRO A 38 -19.50 1.92 -10.07
CA PRO A 38 -19.13 3.32 -9.97
C PRO A 38 -18.70 3.70 -8.55
N SER A 39 -17.65 4.51 -8.43
CA SER A 39 -17.12 5.00 -7.15
C SER A 39 -18.19 5.63 -6.24
N GLY A 40 -19.18 6.31 -6.81
CA GLY A 40 -20.29 6.86 -6.04
C GLY A 40 -21.16 5.81 -5.35
N VAL A 41 -21.25 4.60 -5.90
CA VAL A 41 -21.94 3.48 -5.26
C VAL A 41 -21.05 2.85 -4.17
N VAL A 42 -19.77 2.65 -4.48
CA VAL A 42 -18.79 2.07 -3.54
C VAL A 42 -18.69 2.93 -2.28
N LEU A 43 -18.49 4.24 -2.44
CA LEU A 43 -18.39 5.18 -1.32
C LEU A 43 -19.67 5.28 -0.48
N ALA A 44 -20.86 5.20 -1.13
CA ALA A 44 -22.13 5.23 -0.42
C ALA A 44 -22.39 3.93 0.38
N HIS A 45 -21.90 2.78 -0.08
CA HIS A 45 -21.98 1.51 0.66
C HIS A 45 -21.10 1.53 1.91
N GLY A 46 -19.84 1.88 1.78
CA GLY A 46 -18.91 1.96 2.91
C GLY A 46 -19.38 2.95 4.01
N ALA A 47 -20.16 3.99 3.65
CA ALA A 47 -20.80 4.88 4.61
C ALA A 47 -21.84 4.16 5.48
N ARG A 48 -22.70 3.39 4.84
CA ARG A 48 -23.79 2.67 5.55
C ARG A 48 -23.28 1.51 6.40
N GLU A 49 -22.21 0.86 6.01
CA GLU A 49 -21.59 -0.22 6.78
C GLU A 49 -20.93 0.32 8.06
N ALA A 50 -20.23 1.46 7.98
CA ALA A 50 -19.65 2.10 9.16
C ALA A 50 -20.72 2.65 10.12
N GLU A 51 -21.86 3.17 9.62
CA GLU A 51 -23.01 3.57 10.46
C GLU A 51 -23.64 2.38 11.18
N ARG A 52 -23.66 1.19 10.57
CA ARG A 52 -24.19 -0.04 11.17
C ARG A 52 -23.21 -0.68 12.16
N GLY A 53 -21.89 -0.60 11.91
CA GLY A 53 -20.85 -1.12 12.80
C GLY A 53 -20.61 -0.25 14.05
N GLY A 54 -21.01 1.03 14.02
CA GLY A 54 -20.92 1.97 15.15
C GLY A 54 -22.10 1.96 16.11
N ALA A 55 -23.14 1.17 15.86
CA ALA A 55 -24.30 1.03 16.73
C ALA A 55 -24.24 -0.29 17.52
N GLU A 56 -23.26 -0.45 18.39
CA GLU A 56 -23.43 -1.32 19.55
C GLU A 56 -24.34 -0.60 20.57
N PRO A 57 -25.43 -1.23 21.03
CA PRO A 57 -26.24 -0.65 22.09
C PRO A 57 -25.37 -0.58 23.36
N ALA A 58 -25.22 0.63 23.90
CA ALA A 58 -24.64 0.83 25.22
C ALA A 58 -25.37 -0.06 26.21
N VAL A 59 -24.70 -1.08 26.71
CA VAL A 59 -25.15 -1.84 27.87
C VAL A 59 -25.11 -0.88 29.05
N GLU A 60 -26.27 -0.43 29.52
CA GLU A 60 -26.36 0.31 30.76
C GLU A 60 -25.75 -0.51 31.91
N PRO A 61 -24.90 0.05 32.75
CA PRO A 61 -24.41 -0.67 33.92
C PRO A 61 -25.54 -0.80 34.93
N GLU A 62 -25.96 -2.01 35.20
CA GLU A 62 -26.84 -2.31 36.33
C GLU A 62 -26.24 -1.81 37.63
N ALA A 63 -26.95 -0.89 38.26
CA ALA A 63 -26.62 -0.36 39.58
C ALA A 63 -26.93 -1.40 40.64
N GLY A 64 -25.95 -1.76 41.46
CA GLY A 64 -26.23 -2.24 42.80
C GLY A 64 -25.68 -3.58 43.24
N ALA A 65 -24.46 -3.59 43.80
CA ALA A 65 -24.18 -4.43 44.97
C ALA A 65 -23.10 -3.75 45.84
N LYS A 66 -23.45 -3.47 47.07
CA LYS A 66 -22.62 -2.83 48.12
C LYS A 66 -21.50 -3.74 48.61
N PRO A 67 -20.43 -3.17 49.18
CA PRO A 67 -19.26 -3.91 49.61
C PRO A 67 -19.42 -4.49 51.03
N GLY A 68 -19.02 -5.74 51.20
CA GLY A 68 -18.83 -6.38 52.49
C GLY A 68 -17.35 -6.45 52.86
N GLY A 69 -17.06 -6.00 54.05
CA GLY A 69 -15.74 -5.69 54.57
C GLY A 69 -14.89 -6.84 55.07
N ALA A 70 -13.64 -6.48 55.17
CA ALA A 70 -12.59 -6.75 56.17
C ALA A 70 -12.30 -8.19 56.63
N GLN A 71 -11.03 -8.62 56.54
CA GLN A 71 -10.11 -8.75 57.69
C GLN A 71 -8.71 -9.22 57.26
N THR A 72 -7.78 -8.43 57.61
CA THR A 72 -6.44 -8.56 58.21
C THR A 72 -5.84 -9.95 58.44
N GLY A 73 -4.56 -10.12 58.09
CA GLY A 73 -3.71 -11.16 58.55
C GLY A 73 -2.33 -11.09 57.92
N GLY A 74 -1.40 -10.37 58.61
CA GLY A 74 -0.01 -10.27 58.18
C GLY A 74 0.82 -11.48 58.58
N ASN A 75 1.90 -11.68 57.90
CA ASN A 75 3.20 -11.97 58.55
C ASN A 75 4.37 -11.90 57.53
N ARG A 76 5.38 -11.16 57.89
CA ARG A 76 6.81 -11.26 57.48
C ARG A 76 7.55 -11.86 58.70
N PRO A 77 8.86 -12.19 58.67
CA PRO A 77 9.92 -12.29 57.63
C PRO A 77 10.86 -13.51 57.88
N ASN A 78 11.90 -13.69 57.08
CA ASN A 78 13.35 -13.87 57.34
C ASN A 78 14.01 -14.70 56.21
N ALA A 79 15.02 -14.29 55.57
CA ALA A 79 16.44 -14.01 55.76
C ALA A 79 17.36 -15.26 55.78
N ALA A 80 18.38 -15.17 54.86
CA ALA A 80 19.74 -15.75 54.89
C ALA A 80 19.85 -17.29 54.65
N GLU A 81 20.79 -17.83 53.90
CA GLU A 81 22.24 -17.68 53.78
C GLU A 81 22.82 -18.53 52.65
N THR A 82 23.80 -18.02 51.98
CA THR A 82 25.10 -18.54 51.52
C THR A 82 25.33 -20.03 51.26
N GLY A 83 26.00 -20.33 50.13
CA GLY A 83 26.77 -21.56 49.93
C GLY A 83 27.30 -21.75 48.49
N SER A 84 28.57 -21.38 48.33
CA SER A 84 29.46 -21.62 47.19
C SER A 84 29.78 -23.11 46.98
N ALA A 85 29.95 -23.57 45.73
CA ALA A 85 31.04 -24.45 45.22
C ALA A 85 30.85 -24.78 43.74
N GLU A 86 31.86 -24.56 42.95
CA GLU A 86 32.20 -25.14 41.66
C GLU A 86 32.95 -26.46 41.83
N PRO A 87 33.44 -27.17 40.76
CA PRO A 87 32.88 -27.49 39.44
C PRO A 87 32.93 -29.03 39.16
N GLU A 88 32.37 -29.50 38.03
CA GLU A 88 32.98 -30.47 37.13
C GLU A 88 32.00 -31.02 36.05
N GLY A 89 32.43 -30.93 34.79
CA GLY A 89 32.47 -32.09 33.85
C GLY A 89 31.24 -32.44 33.01
N GLY A 90 31.15 -31.92 31.75
CA GLY A 90 30.97 -32.77 30.59
C GLY A 90 29.58 -33.26 30.19
N LYS A 91 29.06 -32.79 29.10
CA LYS A 91 28.75 -33.49 27.84
C LYS A 91 27.80 -32.71 26.94
N ALA A 92 28.16 -32.71 25.64
CA ALA A 92 27.39 -32.13 24.56
C ALA A 92 25.97 -32.69 24.49
N GLY A 93 25.00 -31.79 24.28
CA GLY A 93 23.62 -32.05 23.91
C GLY A 93 23.12 -30.92 23.05
N SER A 94 22.81 -31.24 21.82
CA SER A 94 22.17 -30.39 20.84
C SER A 94 20.90 -29.73 21.42
N ALA A 95 20.88 -28.42 21.45
CA ALA A 95 19.67 -27.65 21.73
C ALA A 95 19.33 -26.78 20.52
N GLU A 96 18.14 -27.01 19.99
CA GLU A 96 17.46 -26.14 19.06
C GLU A 96 17.21 -24.76 19.68
N PRO A 97 17.25 -23.68 18.92
CA PRO A 97 16.88 -22.38 19.45
C PRO A 97 15.36 -22.18 19.35
N GLU A 98 14.68 -22.30 20.46
CA GLU A 98 13.36 -21.71 20.64
C GLU A 98 13.51 -20.20 20.94
N GLY A 99 12.66 -19.39 20.32
CA GLY A 99 12.29 -18.09 20.83
C GLY A 99 12.57 -16.90 19.95
N ALA A 100 11.83 -16.73 18.85
CA ALA A 100 11.57 -15.42 18.30
C ALA A 100 10.25 -14.92 18.91
N GLY A 101 10.36 -13.88 19.75
CA GLY A 101 9.22 -13.26 20.43
C GLY A 101 8.26 -12.61 19.44
N SER A 102 7.01 -13.02 19.51
CA SER A 102 5.88 -12.38 18.85
C SER A 102 5.72 -10.94 19.34
N VAL A 103 5.85 -9.99 18.44
CA VAL A 103 5.39 -8.62 18.64
C VAL A 103 3.87 -8.63 18.52
N GLY A 104 3.19 -8.19 19.57
CA GLY A 104 1.75 -8.27 19.70
C GLY A 104 0.99 -7.55 18.58
N GLU A 105 0.14 -8.31 17.92
CA GLU A 105 -0.93 -7.82 17.07
C GLU A 105 -1.97 -7.14 17.96
N ALA A 106 -2.17 -5.84 17.74
CA ALA A 106 -3.33 -5.14 18.28
C ALA A 106 -4.55 -5.63 17.48
N GLU A 107 -5.35 -6.51 18.07
CA GLU A 107 -6.66 -6.89 17.56
C GLU A 107 -7.59 -5.68 17.54
N ALA A 108 -7.76 -5.09 16.36
CA ALA A 108 -8.92 -4.26 16.07
C ALA A 108 -10.04 -5.19 15.60
N GLY A 109 -10.96 -5.50 16.51
CA GLY A 109 -12.12 -6.32 16.24
C GLY A 109 -13.02 -5.72 15.15
N SER A 110 -12.96 -6.29 13.96
CA SER A 110 -14.06 -6.36 13.03
C SER A 110 -14.02 -7.76 12.42
N THR A 111 -15.06 -8.53 12.63
CA THR A 111 -15.36 -9.79 11.94
C THR A 111 -15.66 -9.51 10.47
N GLN A 112 -14.69 -9.01 9.76
CA GLN A 112 -14.69 -9.01 8.31
C GLN A 112 -14.20 -10.40 7.90
N ALA A 113 -15.07 -11.21 7.31
CA ALA A 113 -14.71 -12.51 6.78
C ALA A 113 -13.41 -12.34 5.98
N ARG A 114 -12.36 -13.05 6.41
CA ARG A 114 -11.00 -12.94 5.84
C ARG A 114 -11.12 -13.37 4.38
N ARG A 115 -11.06 -12.42 3.46
CA ARG A 115 -11.09 -12.72 2.03
C ARG A 115 -9.87 -13.56 1.69
N ILE A 116 -10.10 -14.70 1.03
CA ILE A 116 -9.01 -15.53 0.51
C ILE A 116 -8.31 -14.70 -0.58
N ASP A 117 -6.99 -14.57 -0.47
CA ASP A 117 -6.15 -14.15 -1.58
C ASP A 117 -5.96 -15.37 -2.50
N PRO A 118 -6.55 -15.39 -3.69
CA PRO A 118 -6.52 -16.56 -4.55
C PRO A 118 -5.10 -16.90 -5.02
N ILE A 119 -4.24 -15.91 -5.20
CA ILE A 119 -2.86 -16.11 -5.62
C ILE A 119 -2.05 -16.72 -4.49
N ALA A 120 -2.19 -16.19 -3.28
CA ALA A 120 -1.54 -16.76 -2.11
C ALA A 120 -1.99 -18.19 -1.83
N GLU A 121 -3.28 -18.51 -2.03
CA GLU A 121 -3.77 -19.87 -1.82
C GLU A 121 -3.28 -20.84 -2.89
N LEU A 122 -3.22 -20.45 -4.15
CA LEU A 122 -2.64 -21.25 -5.22
C LEU A 122 -1.13 -21.49 -4.99
N ALA A 123 -0.40 -20.46 -4.57
CA ALA A 123 1.00 -20.57 -4.19
C ALA A 123 1.20 -21.57 -3.05
N ARG A 124 0.40 -21.46 -1.99
CA ARG A 124 0.44 -22.38 -0.84
C ARG A 124 0.17 -23.83 -1.25
N VAL A 125 -0.83 -24.07 -2.10
CA VAL A 125 -1.14 -25.41 -2.63
C VAL A 125 0.00 -25.94 -3.49
N ALA A 126 0.68 -25.07 -4.23
CA ALA A 126 1.85 -25.41 -5.03
C ALA A 126 3.15 -25.60 -4.18
N GLY A 127 3.09 -25.32 -2.87
CA GLY A 127 4.23 -25.49 -1.96
C GLY A 127 5.16 -24.30 -1.86
N TYR A 128 4.68 -23.10 -2.22
CA TYR A 128 5.41 -21.85 -2.09
C TYR A 128 4.93 -21.08 -0.84
N ASP A 129 5.88 -20.52 -0.11
CA ASP A 129 5.61 -19.62 1.02
C ASP A 129 5.39 -18.17 0.56
N ASP A 130 5.98 -17.81 -0.59
CA ASP A 130 5.84 -16.48 -1.20
C ASP A 130 4.97 -16.52 -2.46
N PRO A 131 3.84 -15.80 -2.49
CA PRO A 131 2.97 -15.71 -3.66
C PRO A 131 3.62 -15.03 -4.88
N GLU A 132 4.53 -14.05 -4.66
CA GLU A 132 5.24 -13.39 -5.77
C GLU A 132 6.24 -14.35 -6.43
N ALA A 133 7.00 -15.12 -5.65
CA ALA A 133 7.91 -16.14 -6.17
C ALA A 133 7.15 -17.22 -6.97
N TRP A 134 5.99 -17.66 -6.48
CA TRP A 134 5.13 -18.58 -7.23
C TRP A 134 4.62 -17.97 -8.54
N TRP A 135 4.19 -16.71 -8.52
CA TRP A 135 3.72 -16.00 -9.70
C TRP A 135 4.83 -15.83 -10.74
N GLU A 136 6.02 -15.49 -10.29
CA GLU A 136 7.20 -15.42 -11.16
C GLU A 136 7.46 -16.74 -11.87
N ASP A 137 7.45 -17.88 -11.16
CA ASP A 137 7.70 -19.19 -11.73
C ASP A 137 6.55 -19.71 -12.59
N ALA A 138 5.31 -19.57 -12.12
CA ALA A 138 4.14 -20.14 -12.77
C ALA A 138 3.67 -19.33 -13.98
N VAL A 139 3.94 -18.01 -14.03
CA VAL A 139 3.41 -17.10 -15.03
C VAL A 139 4.50 -16.37 -15.81
N GLU A 140 5.40 -15.66 -15.11
CA GLU A 140 6.30 -14.70 -15.77
C GLU A 140 7.50 -15.34 -16.45
N LEU A 141 8.13 -16.34 -15.80
CA LEU A 141 9.28 -17.06 -16.33
C LEU A 141 8.91 -18.28 -17.17
N ARG A 142 7.64 -18.54 -17.35
CA ARG A 142 7.18 -19.68 -18.13
C ARG A 142 7.50 -19.49 -19.61
N LEU A 143 8.17 -20.45 -20.21
CA LEU A 143 8.54 -20.43 -21.64
C LEU A 143 7.45 -20.99 -22.55
N ASP A 144 6.57 -21.83 -22.04
CA ASP A 144 5.59 -22.60 -22.83
C ASP A 144 4.15 -22.42 -22.32
N GLY A 145 3.22 -22.28 -23.29
CA GLY A 145 1.79 -22.29 -23.05
C GLY A 145 1.21 -20.99 -22.49
N ASP A 146 -0.11 -20.97 -22.34
CA ASP A 146 -0.87 -19.89 -21.73
C ASP A 146 -1.22 -20.31 -20.28
N PRO A 147 -0.70 -19.63 -19.24
CA PRO A 147 -1.00 -19.96 -17.87
C PRO A 147 -2.40 -19.52 -17.43
N PHE A 148 -3.04 -18.60 -18.16
CA PHE A 148 -4.25 -17.93 -17.69
C PHE A 148 -5.48 -18.84 -17.68
N ASP A 149 -5.58 -19.81 -18.58
CA ASP A 149 -6.66 -20.79 -18.56
C ASP A 149 -6.57 -21.69 -17.31
N ALA A 150 -5.39 -22.18 -16.97
CA ALA A 150 -5.17 -22.97 -15.76
C ALA A 150 -5.39 -22.17 -14.47
N LEU A 151 -4.97 -20.89 -14.47
CA LEU A 151 -5.23 -19.97 -13.37
C LEU A 151 -6.73 -19.74 -13.18
N ASN A 152 -7.45 -19.50 -14.25
CA ASN A 152 -8.88 -19.28 -14.21
C ASN A 152 -9.64 -20.51 -13.71
N GLU A 153 -9.23 -21.73 -14.10
CA GLU A 153 -9.78 -22.98 -13.59
C GLU A 153 -9.46 -23.14 -12.09
N GLY A 154 -8.22 -22.93 -11.67
CA GLY A 154 -7.82 -23.01 -10.24
C GLY A 154 -8.59 -22.05 -9.36
N ILE A 155 -8.75 -20.80 -9.81
CA ILE A 155 -9.54 -19.81 -9.08
C ILE A 155 -11.03 -20.19 -9.08
N GLY A 156 -11.54 -20.78 -10.16
CA GLY A 156 -12.90 -21.33 -10.21
C GLY A 156 -13.14 -22.38 -9.11
N LEU A 157 -12.22 -23.30 -8.93
CA LEU A 157 -12.26 -24.34 -7.89
C LEU A 157 -12.20 -23.74 -6.48
N LEU A 158 -11.33 -22.74 -6.25
CA LEU A 158 -11.29 -22.03 -4.97
C LEU A 158 -12.62 -21.34 -4.64
N ARG A 159 -13.24 -20.72 -5.63
CA ARG A 159 -14.56 -20.08 -5.47
C ARG A 159 -15.66 -21.08 -5.16
N GLU A 160 -15.64 -22.27 -5.75
CA GLU A 160 -16.60 -23.34 -5.47
C GLU A 160 -16.44 -23.92 -4.06
N ALA A 161 -15.21 -23.90 -3.52
CA ALA A 161 -14.91 -24.35 -2.16
C ALA A 161 -15.32 -23.32 -1.09
N GLU A 162 -15.48 -22.03 -1.44
CA GLU A 162 -15.97 -21.02 -0.52
C GLU A 162 -17.49 -21.17 -0.29
N PRO A 163 -17.94 -21.20 0.97
CA PRO A 163 -19.36 -21.46 1.26
C PRO A 163 -20.30 -20.35 0.78
N GLU A 164 -19.85 -19.11 0.76
CA GLU A 164 -20.64 -17.97 0.27
C GLU A 164 -19.76 -16.86 -0.32
N THR A 165 -20.08 -16.43 -1.54
CA THR A 165 -19.51 -15.20 -2.10
C THR A 165 -20.20 -13.99 -1.47
N ASP A 166 -19.43 -13.05 -0.94
CA ASP A 166 -19.98 -11.86 -0.30
C ASP A 166 -20.87 -11.02 -1.23
N ALA A 167 -21.89 -10.38 -0.64
CA ALA A 167 -22.88 -9.61 -1.40
C ALA A 167 -22.26 -8.42 -2.19
N HIS A 168 -21.12 -7.89 -1.73
CA HIS A 168 -20.41 -6.82 -2.43
C HIS A 168 -19.77 -7.35 -3.71
N THR A 169 -19.09 -8.48 -3.66
CA THR A 169 -18.51 -9.17 -4.82
C THR A 169 -19.59 -9.54 -5.85
N LEU A 170 -20.71 -10.13 -5.40
CA LEU A 170 -21.83 -10.47 -6.29
C LEU A 170 -22.40 -9.25 -7.02
N ARG A 171 -22.52 -8.10 -6.37
CA ARG A 171 -22.98 -6.85 -6.99
C ARG A 171 -21.96 -6.31 -8.00
N ARG A 172 -20.67 -6.36 -7.70
CA ARG A 172 -19.60 -5.97 -8.63
C ARG A 172 -19.68 -6.81 -9.90
N GLU A 173 -19.76 -8.12 -9.76
CA GLU A 173 -19.85 -9.06 -10.88
C GLU A 173 -21.13 -8.89 -11.70
N ALA A 174 -22.26 -8.64 -11.05
CA ALA A 174 -23.51 -8.32 -11.72
C ALA A 174 -23.38 -7.03 -12.55
N TYR A 175 -22.69 -6.02 -12.04
CA TYR A 175 -22.43 -4.78 -12.76
C TYR A 175 -21.48 -5.01 -13.94
N MET A 176 -20.38 -5.75 -13.73
CA MET A 176 -19.43 -6.12 -14.79
C MET A 176 -20.13 -6.86 -15.93
N ARG A 177 -20.94 -7.86 -15.62
CA ARG A 177 -21.75 -8.60 -16.62
C ARG A 177 -22.75 -7.71 -17.35
N ARG A 178 -23.32 -6.72 -16.68
CA ARG A 178 -24.21 -5.73 -17.30
C ARG A 178 -23.47 -4.91 -18.37
N ILE A 179 -22.26 -4.42 -18.06
CA ILE A 179 -21.43 -3.67 -19.01
C ILE A 179 -21.01 -4.57 -20.19
N LEU A 180 -20.56 -5.79 -19.91
CA LEU A 180 -20.17 -6.76 -20.93
C LEU A 180 -21.35 -7.07 -21.90
N ARG A 181 -22.55 -7.35 -21.36
CA ARG A 181 -23.74 -7.55 -22.20
C ARG A 181 -24.13 -6.31 -23.01
N SER A 182 -23.84 -5.10 -22.50
CA SER A 182 -24.05 -3.87 -23.29
C SER A 182 -23.13 -3.82 -24.49
N ALA A 183 -21.83 -4.10 -24.27
CA ALA A 183 -20.85 -4.13 -25.35
C ALA A 183 -21.22 -5.17 -26.43
N VAL A 184 -21.65 -6.37 -26.05
CA VAL A 184 -22.13 -7.41 -27.00
C VAL A 184 -23.35 -6.94 -27.78
N ARG A 185 -24.33 -6.30 -27.13
CA ARG A 185 -25.54 -5.78 -27.78
C ARG A 185 -25.26 -4.63 -28.77
N GLU A 186 -24.19 -3.87 -28.48
CA GLU A 186 -23.73 -2.78 -29.36
C GLU A 186 -22.95 -3.28 -30.58
N GLY A 187 -22.75 -4.61 -30.69
CA GLY A 187 -22.14 -5.23 -31.86
C GLY A 187 -20.63 -5.34 -31.82
N HIS A 188 -20.01 -5.21 -30.63
CA HIS A 188 -18.58 -5.45 -30.48
C HIS A 188 -18.29 -6.95 -30.61
N GLU A 189 -17.55 -7.35 -31.65
CA GLU A 189 -17.20 -8.74 -31.93
C GLU A 189 -15.98 -9.24 -31.13
N ARG A 190 -15.08 -8.34 -30.79
CA ARG A 190 -13.83 -8.64 -30.05
C ARG A 190 -13.76 -7.80 -28.78
N ILE A 191 -13.91 -8.46 -27.64
CA ILE A 191 -13.97 -7.82 -26.35
C ILE A 191 -12.88 -8.45 -25.46
N ALA A 192 -11.93 -7.63 -25.01
CA ALA A 192 -10.98 -8.00 -23.97
C ALA A 192 -11.47 -7.46 -22.62
N VAL A 193 -11.41 -8.30 -21.60
CA VAL A 193 -11.80 -7.95 -20.23
C VAL A 193 -10.56 -8.04 -19.34
N VAL A 194 -10.17 -6.91 -18.73
CA VAL A 194 -9.12 -6.84 -17.75
C VAL A 194 -9.77 -6.67 -16.38
N CYS A 195 -9.61 -7.66 -15.51
CA CYS A 195 -10.24 -7.67 -14.18
C CYS A 195 -9.37 -8.42 -13.17
N GLY A 196 -9.66 -8.22 -11.89
CA GLY A 196 -9.03 -9.03 -10.84
C GLY A 196 -9.34 -10.52 -11.02
N ALA A 197 -8.35 -11.36 -10.79
CA ALA A 197 -8.39 -12.80 -11.05
C ALA A 197 -9.61 -13.50 -10.40
N TRP A 198 -10.01 -13.06 -9.21
CA TRP A 198 -11.19 -13.59 -8.52
C TRP A 198 -12.50 -13.47 -9.32
N HIS A 199 -12.61 -12.45 -10.18
CA HIS A 199 -13.82 -12.20 -10.96
C HIS A 199 -13.83 -12.94 -12.31
N ALA A 200 -12.67 -13.41 -12.80
CA ALA A 200 -12.54 -13.99 -14.12
C ALA A 200 -13.47 -15.21 -14.34
N PRO A 201 -13.59 -16.19 -13.42
CA PRO A 201 -14.51 -17.32 -13.58
C PRO A 201 -15.99 -16.90 -13.70
N ALA A 202 -16.39 -15.85 -12.96
CA ALA A 202 -17.77 -15.34 -13.00
C ALA A 202 -18.11 -14.59 -14.28
N LEU A 203 -17.10 -14.19 -15.07
CA LEU A 203 -17.26 -13.45 -16.32
C LEU A 203 -17.07 -14.34 -17.55
N SER A 204 -16.23 -15.38 -17.48
CA SER A 204 -15.94 -16.32 -18.57
C SER A 204 -16.93 -17.48 -18.66
N GLY A 205 -17.58 -17.84 -17.56
CA GLY A 205 -18.54 -18.93 -17.48
C GLY A 205 -19.93 -18.59 -18.04
N LYS A 206 -20.90 -19.51 -17.86
CA LYS A 206 -22.30 -19.26 -18.21
C LYS A 206 -22.88 -18.17 -17.28
N PRO A 207 -23.28 -17.01 -17.84
CA PRO A 207 -23.77 -15.92 -17.02
C PRO A 207 -25.13 -16.25 -16.38
N PRO A 208 -25.42 -15.76 -15.16
CA PRO A 208 -26.75 -15.80 -14.56
C PRO A 208 -27.79 -15.08 -15.43
N ALA A 209 -29.08 -15.34 -15.15
CA ALA A 209 -30.17 -14.63 -15.82
C ALA A 209 -30.06 -13.11 -15.61
N ILE A 210 -30.44 -12.32 -16.61
CA ILE A 210 -30.41 -10.85 -16.54
C ILE A 210 -31.25 -10.32 -15.37
N SER A 211 -32.38 -11.00 -15.06
CA SER A 211 -33.24 -10.65 -13.94
C SER A 211 -32.54 -10.80 -12.58
N ALA A 212 -31.69 -11.82 -12.42
CA ALA A 212 -30.91 -12.04 -11.19
C ALA A 212 -29.87 -10.91 -10.99
N ASP A 213 -29.12 -10.57 -12.04
CA ASP A 213 -28.18 -9.45 -11.99
C ASP A 213 -28.90 -8.11 -11.72
N SER A 214 -30.08 -7.91 -12.36
CA SER A 214 -30.86 -6.70 -12.15
C SER A 214 -31.37 -6.57 -10.72
N ALA A 215 -31.77 -7.67 -10.08
CA ALA A 215 -32.19 -7.67 -8.68
C ALA A 215 -31.06 -7.23 -7.73
N LEU A 216 -29.83 -7.69 -7.96
CA LEU A 216 -28.63 -7.29 -7.19
C LEU A 216 -28.29 -5.81 -7.35
N LEU A 217 -28.63 -5.21 -8.49
CA LEU A 217 -28.32 -3.83 -8.84
C LEU A 217 -29.45 -2.85 -8.55
N THR A 218 -30.56 -3.33 -7.97
CA THR A 218 -31.72 -2.49 -7.63
C THR A 218 -31.46 -1.68 -6.37
N ASN A 219 -31.89 -0.41 -6.36
CA ASN A 219 -31.83 0.50 -5.20
C ASN A 219 -30.43 0.69 -4.60
N LEU A 220 -29.38 0.62 -5.43
CA LEU A 220 -28.02 0.91 -4.97
C LEU A 220 -27.91 2.38 -4.53
N PRO A 221 -27.38 2.64 -3.32
CA PRO A 221 -27.12 4.00 -2.87
C PRO A 221 -26.08 4.68 -3.76
N LYS A 222 -26.19 5.98 -3.92
CA LYS A 222 -25.25 6.77 -4.71
C LYS A 222 -24.82 8.01 -3.94
N ALA A 223 -23.51 8.21 -3.83
CA ALA A 223 -22.91 9.44 -3.35
C ALA A 223 -22.47 10.32 -4.53
N LYS A 224 -22.52 11.63 -4.33
CA LYS A 224 -21.93 12.58 -5.28
C LYS A 224 -20.40 12.48 -5.14
N THR A 225 -19.70 12.23 -6.24
CA THR A 225 -18.24 12.04 -6.24
C THR A 225 -17.56 13.05 -7.15
N SER A 226 -16.33 13.39 -6.82
CA SER A 226 -15.39 14.11 -7.66
C SER A 226 -14.20 13.21 -7.96
N LEU A 227 -13.74 13.19 -9.20
CA LEU A 227 -12.57 12.43 -9.63
C LEU A 227 -11.40 13.39 -9.83
N THR A 228 -10.23 12.99 -9.40
CA THR A 228 -8.98 13.70 -9.64
C THR A 228 -7.83 12.73 -9.85
N TRP A 229 -6.82 13.16 -10.60
CA TRP A 229 -5.54 12.46 -10.66
C TRP A 229 -4.63 12.96 -9.56
N VAL A 230 -3.86 12.03 -8.98
CA VAL A 230 -2.84 12.36 -7.97
C VAL A 230 -1.56 11.61 -8.30
N PRO A 231 -0.39 12.18 -8.03
CA PRO A 231 0.87 11.45 -8.15
C PRO A 231 0.86 10.31 -7.13
N TRP A 232 1.35 9.14 -7.53
CA TRP A 232 1.43 7.97 -6.68
C TRP A 232 2.88 7.52 -6.54
N THR A 233 3.27 6.99 -5.38
CA THR A 233 4.63 6.52 -5.14
C THR A 233 4.70 5.01 -5.15
N HIS A 234 5.84 4.45 -5.53
CA HIS A 234 6.11 3.01 -5.43
C HIS A 234 5.90 2.50 -3.99
N GLN A 235 6.35 3.25 -2.99
CA GLN A 235 6.14 2.89 -1.58
C GLN A 235 4.66 2.71 -1.22
N ARG A 236 3.76 3.44 -1.85
CA ARG A 236 2.32 3.28 -1.63
C ARG A 236 1.73 2.13 -2.43
N LEU A 237 2.32 1.79 -3.57
CA LEU A 237 1.97 0.57 -4.29
C LEU A 237 2.35 -0.69 -3.52
N SER A 238 3.41 -0.65 -2.71
CA SER A 238 3.84 -1.80 -1.89
C SER A 238 2.98 -2.01 -0.65
N GLN A 239 2.18 -1.02 -0.25
CA GLN A 239 1.27 -1.15 0.89
C GLN A 239 -0.05 -1.74 0.41
N ALA A 240 -0.60 -2.69 1.16
CA ALA A 240 -1.97 -3.17 0.94
C ALA A 240 -2.95 -2.02 1.13
N THR A 241 -3.43 -1.44 0.05
CA THR A 241 -4.47 -0.42 0.05
C THR A 241 -5.79 -1.05 -0.38
N GLY A 242 -6.92 -0.52 0.08
CA GLY A 242 -8.25 -1.12 0.00
C GLY A 242 -8.74 -1.69 -1.34
N TYR A 243 -7.92 -1.71 -2.38
CA TYR A 243 -8.22 -2.32 -3.68
C TYR A 243 -7.39 -3.58 -4.00
N GLY A 244 -6.32 -3.88 -3.27
CA GLY A 244 -5.49 -5.05 -3.56
C GLY A 244 -4.49 -5.37 -2.47
N ALA A 245 -3.84 -6.53 -2.62
CA ALA A 245 -2.82 -7.01 -1.69
C ALA A 245 -1.54 -6.14 -1.68
N GLY A 246 -1.42 -5.18 -2.59
CA GLY A 246 -0.19 -4.45 -2.85
C GLY A 246 0.75 -5.24 -3.77
N VAL A 247 1.85 -4.62 -4.15
CA VAL A 247 2.95 -5.24 -4.91
C VAL A 247 4.20 -5.10 -4.07
N ALA A 248 4.78 -6.19 -3.59
CA ALA A 248 5.92 -6.12 -2.67
C ALA A 248 7.14 -5.48 -3.33
N SER A 249 7.32 -5.67 -4.64
CA SER A 249 8.49 -5.25 -5.42
C SER A 249 8.17 -4.29 -6.60
N PRO A 250 7.48 -3.14 -6.38
CA PRO A 250 7.05 -2.28 -7.49
C PRO A 250 8.22 -1.68 -8.29
N GLY A 251 9.39 -1.49 -7.67
CA GLY A 251 10.60 -1.05 -8.37
C GLY A 251 11.16 -2.10 -9.32
N TRP A 252 11.03 -3.39 -8.98
CA TRP A 252 11.39 -4.51 -9.85
C TRP A 252 10.48 -4.60 -11.07
N TYR A 253 9.16 -4.62 -10.87
CA TYR A 253 8.18 -4.64 -11.98
C TYR A 253 8.31 -3.42 -12.89
N HIS A 254 8.52 -2.24 -12.33
CA HIS A 254 8.81 -1.04 -13.11
C HIS A 254 10.07 -1.22 -13.96
N HIS A 255 11.11 -1.83 -13.37
CA HIS A 255 12.36 -2.09 -14.08
C HIS A 255 12.17 -3.10 -15.21
N LEU A 256 11.54 -4.24 -14.96
CA LEU A 256 11.23 -5.25 -16.00
C LEU A 256 10.47 -4.63 -17.17
N PHE A 257 9.51 -3.77 -16.88
CA PHE A 257 8.66 -3.16 -17.88
C PHE A 257 9.35 -2.08 -18.71
N THR A 258 10.33 -1.42 -18.15
CA THR A 258 11.03 -0.28 -18.81
C THR A 258 12.41 -0.61 -19.32
N ALA A 259 13.03 -1.72 -18.89
CA ALA A 259 14.34 -2.12 -19.33
C ALA A 259 14.31 -2.56 -20.81
N PRO A 260 15.12 -1.95 -21.70
CA PRO A 260 15.09 -2.26 -23.13
C PRO A 260 15.72 -3.61 -23.46
N ASP A 261 16.65 -4.09 -22.63
CA ASP A 261 17.37 -5.34 -22.76
C ASP A 261 18.01 -5.74 -21.43
N ARG A 262 18.47 -6.99 -21.30
CA ARG A 262 19.30 -7.53 -20.18
C ARG A 262 18.83 -7.04 -18.80
N PRO A 263 17.56 -7.31 -18.41
CA PRO A 263 16.98 -6.74 -17.19
C PRO A 263 17.80 -7.06 -15.93
N ALA A 264 18.30 -8.28 -15.78
CA ALA A 264 19.11 -8.67 -14.63
C ALA A 264 20.40 -7.86 -14.47
N ILE A 265 21.15 -7.65 -15.56
CA ILE A 265 22.42 -6.89 -15.51
C ILE A 265 22.12 -5.41 -15.23
N ARG A 266 21.08 -4.84 -15.85
CA ARG A 266 20.67 -3.46 -15.62
C ARG A 266 20.18 -3.26 -14.20
N TRP A 267 19.48 -4.25 -13.65
CA TRP A 267 19.05 -4.26 -12.26
C TRP A 267 20.24 -4.18 -11.29
N LEU A 268 21.19 -5.11 -11.41
CA LEU A 268 22.40 -5.09 -10.57
C LEU A 268 23.23 -3.80 -10.73
N THR A 269 23.22 -3.21 -11.91
CA THR A 269 23.87 -1.91 -12.14
C THR A 269 23.13 -0.80 -11.37
N ARG A 270 21.80 -0.82 -11.35
CA ARG A 270 20.97 0.13 -10.60
C ARG A 270 21.17 -0.03 -9.09
N VAL A 271 21.22 -1.27 -8.60
CA VAL A 271 21.54 -1.59 -7.20
C VAL A 271 22.93 -1.05 -6.82
N ALA A 272 23.94 -1.33 -7.64
CA ALA A 272 25.30 -0.83 -7.42
C ALA A 272 25.36 0.70 -7.41
N GLN A 273 24.59 1.37 -8.27
CA GLN A 273 24.51 2.83 -8.28
C GLN A 273 23.87 3.36 -6.99
N SER A 274 22.78 2.76 -6.54
CA SER A 274 22.13 3.13 -5.28
C SER A 274 23.06 2.99 -4.08
N LEU A 275 23.83 1.91 -4.01
CA LEU A 275 24.84 1.72 -2.96
C LEU A 275 25.93 2.82 -3.01
N ARG A 276 26.42 3.16 -4.18
CA ARG A 276 27.43 4.25 -4.36
C ARG A 276 26.89 5.61 -3.95
N ASP A 277 25.62 5.90 -4.23
CA ASP A 277 24.95 7.14 -3.83
C ASP A 277 24.84 7.29 -2.30
N HIS A 278 25.03 6.19 -1.58
CA HIS A 278 25.10 6.14 -0.11
C HIS A 278 26.52 5.91 0.42
N ASP A 279 27.52 6.29 -0.36
CA ASP A 279 28.96 6.15 0.01
C ASP A 279 29.42 4.70 0.27
N LEU A 280 28.69 3.71 -0.27
CA LEU A 280 29.06 2.30 -0.20
C LEU A 280 29.75 1.88 -1.51
N PRO A 281 31.06 1.63 -1.52
CA PRO A 281 31.80 1.42 -2.76
C PRO A 281 31.47 0.05 -3.35
N VAL A 282 31.02 0.03 -4.59
CA VAL A 282 30.78 -1.18 -5.39
C VAL A 282 31.51 -1.06 -6.72
N SER A 283 32.39 -2.02 -7.02
CA SER A 283 33.14 -2.04 -8.29
C SER A 283 32.35 -2.72 -9.42
N SER A 284 32.79 -2.54 -10.66
CA SER A 284 32.25 -3.28 -11.80
C SER A 284 32.51 -4.79 -11.68
N ALA A 285 33.58 -5.21 -11.01
CA ALA A 285 33.86 -6.61 -10.75
C ALA A 285 32.80 -7.25 -9.83
N HIS A 286 32.32 -6.51 -8.82
CA HIS A 286 31.22 -6.97 -7.97
C HIS A 286 29.92 -7.16 -8.78
N ILE A 287 29.59 -6.25 -9.71
CA ILE A 287 28.41 -6.38 -10.58
C ILE A 287 28.52 -7.65 -11.45
N ILE A 288 29.69 -7.87 -12.06
CA ILE A 288 29.94 -9.08 -12.87
C ILE A 288 29.84 -10.35 -12.01
N GLY A 289 30.39 -10.32 -10.79
CA GLY A 289 30.31 -11.43 -9.84
C GLY A 289 28.88 -11.74 -9.45
N ALA A 290 28.10 -10.73 -9.11
CA ALA A 290 26.68 -10.85 -8.76
C ALA A 290 25.86 -11.41 -9.95
N ALA A 291 26.09 -10.91 -11.18
CA ALA A 291 25.39 -11.40 -12.36
C ALA A 291 25.65 -12.88 -12.61
N ARG A 292 26.91 -13.33 -12.49
CA ARG A 292 27.29 -14.74 -12.64
C ARG A 292 26.69 -15.61 -11.54
N LEU A 293 26.61 -15.11 -10.30
CA LEU A 293 26.01 -15.84 -9.22
C LEU A 293 24.48 -15.99 -9.44
N ALA A 294 23.79 -14.91 -9.79
CA ALA A 294 22.38 -14.95 -10.10
C ALA A 294 22.05 -15.93 -11.26
N GLU A 295 22.85 -15.89 -12.35
CA GLU A 295 22.71 -16.85 -13.47
C GLU A 295 22.93 -18.30 -13.02
N ALA A 296 23.92 -18.55 -12.16
CA ALA A 296 24.18 -19.90 -11.64
C ALA A 296 23.03 -20.38 -10.75
N LEU A 297 22.49 -19.52 -9.89
CA LEU A 297 21.33 -19.84 -9.04
C LEU A 297 20.09 -20.16 -9.89
N ALA A 298 19.82 -19.36 -10.92
CA ALA A 298 18.72 -19.60 -11.84
C ALA A 298 18.84 -20.97 -12.52
N VAL A 299 20.02 -21.32 -13.03
CA VAL A 299 20.28 -22.64 -13.64
C VAL A 299 20.08 -23.77 -12.62
N MET A 300 20.56 -23.61 -11.40
CA MET A 300 20.37 -24.62 -10.34
C MET A 300 18.90 -24.85 -9.98
N ARG A 301 18.08 -23.79 -10.08
CA ARG A 301 16.64 -23.83 -9.83
C ARG A 301 15.82 -24.23 -11.07
N GLY A 302 16.47 -24.45 -12.20
CA GLY A 302 15.81 -24.80 -13.48
C GLY A 302 15.09 -23.62 -14.13
N ARG A 303 15.41 -22.38 -13.73
CA ARG A 303 14.82 -21.15 -14.28
C ARG A 303 15.54 -20.74 -15.58
N PRO A 304 14.83 -20.19 -16.58
CA PRO A 304 15.45 -19.78 -17.85
C PRO A 304 16.29 -18.50 -17.72
N MET A 305 16.03 -17.70 -16.69
CA MET A 305 16.75 -16.46 -16.39
C MET A 305 16.64 -16.15 -14.89
N PRO A 306 17.57 -15.33 -14.34
CA PRO A 306 17.46 -14.90 -12.95
C PRO A 306 16.20 -14.08 -12.71
N GLY A 307 15.43 -14.46 -11.69
CA GLY A 307 14.34 -13.67 -11.12
C GLY A 307 14.79 -12.79 -9.98
N LEU A 308 13.84 -12.17 -9.27
CA LEU A 308 14.16 -11.27 -8.16
C LEU A 308 14.90 -12.00 -7.04
N ASP A 309 14.50 -13.22 -6.70
CA ASP A 309 15.12 -14.01 -5.65
C ASP A 309 16.62 -14.24 -5.90
N GLU A 310 16.99 -14.70 -7.11
CA GLU A 310 18.40 -14.92 -7.48
C GLU A 310 19.19 -13.62 -7.46
N LEU A 311 18.57 -12.53 -7.86
CA LEU A 311 19.19 -11.20 -7.87
C LEU A 311 19.38 -10.66 -6.45
N ASP A 312 18.45 -10.89 -5.54
CA ASP A 312 18.53 -10.46 -4.14
C ASP A 312 19.57 -11.30 -3.38
N GLU A 313 19.61 -12.62 -3.57
CA GLU A 313 20.67 -13.47 -3.01
C GLU A 313 22.07 -13.06 -3.51
N ALA A 314 22.19 -12.81 -4.80
CA ALA A 314 23.45 -12.34 -5.39
C ALA A 314 23.83 -10.94 -4.91
N THR A 315 22.84 -10.08 -4.74
CA THR A 315 23.03 -8.72 -4.18
C THR A 315 23.51 -8.80 -2.74
N LEU A 316 22.83 -9.55 -1.88
CA LEU A 316 23.23 -9.73 -0.49
C LEU A 316 24.67 -10.28 -0.38
N SER A 317 24.95 -11.33 -1.13
CA SER A 317 26.24 -12.05 -1.03
C SER A 317 27.41 -11.24 -1.60
N VAL A 318 27.25 -10.56 -2.76
CA VAL A 318 28.34 -9.96 -3.52
C VAL A 318 28.37 -8.43 -3.41
N LEU A 319 27.21 -7.75 -3.56
CA LEU A 319 27.17 -6.29 -3.55
C LEU A 319 27.11 -5.72 -2.12
N CYS A 320 26.40 -6.42 -1.24
CA CYS A 320 26.24 -6.06 0.17
C CYS A 320 27.24 -6.76 1.09
N GLU A 321 28.09 -7.67 0.56
CA GLU A 321 29.10 -8.43 1.33
C GLU A 321 28.51 -9.16 2.55
N GLY A 322 27.29 -9.68 2.44
CA GLY A 322 26.55 -10.38 3.50
C GLY A 322 25.94 -9.43 4.57
N SER A 323 25.89 -8.13 4.32
CA SER A 323 25.32 -7.17 5.25
C SER A 323 23.83 -6.97 5.03
N ASP A 324 23.00 -7.43 5.98
CA ASP A 324 21.54 -7.25 5.97
C ASP A 324 21.17 -5.76 5.94
N LEU A 325 21.89 -4.92 6.67
CA LEU A 325 21.63 -3.46 6.70
C LEU A 325 21.77 -2.82 5.31
N ARG A 326 22.75 -3.27 4.51
CA ARG A 326 22.91 -2.80 3.12
C ARG A 326 21.82 -3.39 2.22
N ALA A 327 21.41 -4.62 2.44
CA ALA A 327 20.31 -5.25 1.72
C ALA A 327 18.98 -4.54 2.01
N ASP A 328 18.69 -4.18 3.25
CA ASP A 328 17.52 -3.38 3.63
C ASP A 328 17.51 -2.00 2.94
N LEU A 329 18.67 -1.38 2.79
CA LEU A 329 18.79 -0.15 2.02
C LEU A 329 18.40 -0.37 0.56
N VAL A 330 18.92 -1.44 -0.08
CA VAL A 330 18.59 -1.80 -1.46
C VAL A 330 17.09 -2.09 -1.60
N THR A 331 16.51 -2.83 -0.68
CA THR A 331 15.08 -3.15 -0.69
C THR A 331 14.25 -1.87 -0.71
N ARG A 332 14.52 -0.91 0.16
CA ARG A 332 13.77 0.37 0.19
C ARG A 332 14.00 1.25 -1.02
N GLU A 333 15.26 1.36 -1.48
CA GLU A 333 15.64 2.33 -2.52
C GLU A 333 15.39 1.80 -3.93
N VAL A 334 15.48 0.49 -4.14
CA VAL A 334 15.50 -0.12 -5.47
C VAL A 334 14.37 -1.12 -5.65
N VAL A 335 14.19 -2.10 -4.74
CA VAL A 335 13.15 -3.13 -4.87
C VAL A 335 11.76 -2.53 -4.73
N VAL A 336 11.49 -1.81 -3.66
CA VAL A 336 10.30 -0.97 -3.54
C VAL A 336 10.45 0.25 -4.45
N GLY A 337 11.55 0.98 -4.30
CA GLY A 337 11.88 2.14 -5.11
C GLY A 337 11.16 3.41 -4.64
N ARG A 338 11.68 4.56 -5.13
CA ARG A 338 11.19 5.89 -4.78
C ARG A 338 10.51 6.61 -5.94
N ALA A 339 10.15 5.89 -7.01
CA ALA A 339 9.53 6.55 -8.16
C ALA A 339 8.21 7.22 -7.75
N LEU A 340 8.04 8.43 -8.24
CA LEU A 340 6.83 9.23 -8.10
C LEU A 340 6.17 9.32 -9.48
N GLY A 341 4.86 9.08 -9.52
CA GLY A 341 4.06 9.26 -10.72
C GLY A 341 3.92 10.73 -11.10
N GLU A 342 3.70 10.99 -12.37
CA GLU A 342 3.46 12.31 -12.92
C GLU A 342 1.96 12.52 -13.15
N VAL A 343 1.49 13.75 -12.91
CA VAL A 343 0.13 14.17 -13.19
C VAL A 343 0.19 15.32 -14.21
N PRO A 344 -0.56 15.24 -15.32
CA PRO A 344 -0.59 16.31 -16.32
C PRO A 344 -1.06 17.64 -15.73
N GLU A 345 -0.55 18.74 -16.26
CA GLU A 345 -1.03 20.09 -15.91
C GLU A 345 -2.51 20.25 -16.30
N GLY A 346 -3.27 20.98 -15.46
CA GLY A 346 -4.69 21.27 -15.73
C GLY A 346 -5.70 20.24 -15.21
N VAL A 347 -5.23 19.20 -14.54
CA VAL A 347 -6.13 18.24 -13.88
C VAL A 347 -6.79 18.88 -12.65
N PRO A 348 -8.09 18.62 -12.39
CA PRO A 348 -8.75 19.13 -11.19
C PRO A 348 -8.04 18.66 -9.91
N MET A 349 -7.72 19.60 -9.04
CA MET A 349 -7.12 19.32 -7.72
C MET A 349 -8.19 18.97 -6.70
N VAL A 350 -7.82 18.19 -5.68
CA VAL A 350 -8.71 17.99 -4.52
C VAL A 350 -8.96 19.32 -3.79
N PRO A 351 -10.13 19.52 -3.19
CA PRO A 351 -10.47 20.77 -2.52
C PRO A 351 -9.43 21.21 -1.47
N LEU A 352 -8.88 20.27 -0.72
CA LEU A 352 -7.84 20.53 0.28
C LEU A 352 -6.54 21.08 -0.35
N ASP A 353 -6.06 20.52 -1.47
CA ASP A 353 -4.88 21.05 -2.19
C ASP A 353 -5.15 22.44 -2.77
N ALA A 354 -6.35 22.66 -3.32
CA ALA A 354 -6.78 23.98 -3.80
C ALA A 354 -6.80 25.02 -2.66
N ASP A 355 -7.26 24.63 -1.46
CA ASP A 355 -7.25 25.50 -0.28
C ASP A 355 -5.82 25.77 0.21
N LEU A 356 -4.98 24.74 0.29
CA LEU A 356 -3.57 24.86 0.64
C LEU A 356 -2.84 25.84 -0.29
N ARG A 357 -2.95 25.65 -1.61
CA ARG A 357 -2.28 26.52 -2.60
C ARG A 357 -2.80 27.96 -2.55
N ARG A 358 -4.10 28.16 -2.38
CA ARG A 358 -4.70 29.49 -2.19
C ARG A 358 -4.17 30.16 -0.92
N THR A 359 -4.11 29.42 0.20
CA THR A 359 -3.63 29.93 1.49
C THR A 359 -2.14 30.23 1.46
N ALA A 360 -1.31 29.33 0.89
CA ALA A 360 0.11 29.55 0.71
C ALA A 360 0.40 30.80 -0.14
N ARG A 361 -0.32 30.98 -1.25
CA ARG A 361 -0.18 32.17 -2.12
C ARG A 361 -0.52 33.45 -1.36
N ARG A 362 -1.63 33.46 -0.60
CA ARG A 362 -2.03 34.60 0.24
C ARG A 362 -0.97 34.95 1.28
N LEU A 363 -0.32 33.92 1.85
CA LEU A 363 0.75 34.07 2.85
C LEU A 363 2.13 34.27 2.22
N ARG A 364 2.26 34.30 0.90
CA ARG A 364 3.52 34.45 0.15
C ARG A 364 4.53 33.34 0.51
N LEU A 365 4.06 32.11 0.64
CA LEU A 365 4.86 30.90 0.79
C LEU A 365 4.95 30.20 -0.56
N ALA A 366 6.17 29.91 -1.03
CA ALA A 366 6.40 29.30 -2.32
C ALA A 366 6.66 27.80 -2.15
N PHE A 367 6.05 26.99 -3.02
CA PHE A 367 6.37 25.56 -3.16
C PHE A 367 7.71 25.44 -3.90
N SER A 368 8.77 25.11 -3.19
CA SER A 368 10.12 24.97 -3.75
C SER A 368 10.79 23.71 -3.21
N ALA A 369 11.41 22.92 -4.09
CA ALA A 369 12.20 21.78 -3.68
C ALA A 369 13.53 22.20 -3.01
N ALA A 370 14.03 23.41 -3.30
CA ALA A 370 15.20 23.94 -2.61
C ALA A 370 14.80 24.44 -1.21
N PRO A 371 15.46 23.97 -0.14
CA PRO A 371 15.21 24.39 1.22
C PRO A 371 15.36 25.92 1.37
N LYS A 372 14.40 26.54 2.03
CA LYS A 372 14.38 28.00 2.25
C LYS A 372 13.99 28.33 3.68
N ASP A 373 14.80 29.14 4.36
CA ASP A 373 14.48 29.62 5.71
C ASP A 373 13.51 30.80 5.66
N VAL A 374 12.44 30.72 6.45
CA VAL A 374 11.43 31.75 6.63
C VAL A 374 11.32 32.10 8.10
N THR A 375 11.59 33.38 8.43
CA THR A 375 11.38 33.91 9.78
C THR A 375 9.94 34.37 9.94
N VAL A 376 9.28 33.88 10.99
CA VAL A 376 7.87 34.13 11.30
C VAL A 376 7.81 34.88 12.66
N ASP A 377 7.22 36.07 12.68
CA ASP A 377 6.97 36.83 13.91
C ASP A 377 5.51 36.60 14.36
N LEU A 378 5.33 35.87 15.46
CA LEU A 378 4.03 35.44 15.98
C LEU A 378 3.15 36.63 16.47
N ARG A 379 3.75 37.79 16.68
CA ARG A 379 2.99 39.02 17.06
C ARG A 379 2.24 39.66 15.90
N THR A 380 2.62 39.28 14.68
CA THR A 380 1.94 39.79 13.48
C THR A 380 0.87 38.79 13.03
N PRO A 381 -0.33 39.28 12.59
CA PRO A 381 -1.37 38.37 12.09
C PRO A 381 -0.90 37.46 10.95
N THR A 382 -0.08 37.98 10.03
CA THR A 382 0.47 37.23 8.91
C THR A 382 1.49 36.20 9.38
N GLY A 383 2.34 36.53 10.35
CA GLY A 383 3.29 35.59 10.93
C GLY A 383 2.56 34.46 11.67
N LEU A 384 1.62 34.80 12.53
CA LEU A 384 0.81 33.79 13.22
C LEU A 384 0.09 32.87 12.22
N ALA A 385 -0.50 33.40 11.15
CA ALA A 385 -1.17 32.60 10.13
C ALA A 385 -0.21 31.67 9.37
N LYS A 386 1.06 32.08 9.14
CA LYS A 386 2.08 31.21 8.56
C LYS A 386 2.43 30.05 9.49
N ALA A 387 2.71 30.34 10.76
CA ALA A 387 3.01 29.31 11.75
C ALA A 387 1.86 28.30 11.87
N GLN A 388 0.62 28.79 11.99
CA GLN A 388 -0.57 27.95 12.08
C GLN A 388 -0.78 27.07 10.84
N LEU A 389 -0.50 27.58 9.62
CA LEU A 389 -0.57 26.76 8.41
C LEU A 389 0.45 25.61 8.47
N LEU A 390 1.69 25.92 8.82
CA LEU A 390 2.77 24.92 8.85
C LEU A 390 2.55 23.85 9.93
N GLU A 391 2.09 24.25 11.13
CA GLU A 391 1.75 23.31 12.19
C GLU A 391 0.56 22.41 11.80
N ARG A 392 -0.49 22.95 11.18
CA ARG A 392 -1.62 22.15 10.68
C ARG A 392 -1.21 21.15 9.62
N LEU A 393 -0.31 21.54 8.73
CA LEU A 393 0.22 20.62 7.71
C LEU A 393 1.06 19.51 8.34
N THR A 394 1.80 19.79 9.40
CA THR A 394 2.52 18.77 10.17
C THR A 394 1.56 17.75 10.79
N ILE A 395 0.43 18.21 11.37
CA ILE A 395 -0.64 17.34 11.89
C ILE A 395 -1.20 16.44 10.78
N LEU A 396 -1.34 16.97 9.57
CA LEU A 396 -1.84 16.23 8.40
C LEU A 396 -0.79 15.32 7.71
N GLY A 397 0.39 15.12 8.31
CA GLY A 397 1.46 14.33 7.71
C GLY A 397 2.15 15.00 6.50
N VAL A 398 2.03 16.33 6.38
CA VAL A 398 2.65 17.14 5.31
C VAL A 398 3.73 18.05 5.93
N PRO A 399 4.93 17.56 6.23
CA PRO A 399 5.96 18.34 6.92
C PRO A 399 6.69 19.29 5.93
N TRP A 400 5.93 20.18 5.28
CA TRP A 400 6.47 21.21 4.37
C TRP A 400 7.44 22.15 5.05
N GLY A 401 7.20 22.46 6.34
CA GLY A 401 8.06 23.30 7.15
C GLY A 401 8.58 22.55 8.37
N VAL A 402 9.87 22.61 8.60
CA VAL A 402 10.52 22.10 9.81
C VAL A 402 10.97 23.26 10.66
N LYS A 403 10.46 23.31 11.90
CA LYS A 403 10.80 24.36 12.87
C LYS A 403 12.22 24.17 13.39
N ARG A 404 13.08 25.16 13.22
CA ARG A 404 14.42 25.18 13.81
C ARG A 404 14.39 25.63 15.26
N ARG A 405 15.18 25.00 16.11
CA ARG A 405 15.36 25.48 17.48
C ARG A 405 15.98 26.89 17.46
N ALA A 406 15.29 27.86 18.05
CA ALA A 406 15.81 29.20 18.21
C ALA A 406 17.04 29.20 19.14
N ARG A 407 18.09 29.90 18.75
CA ARG A 407 19.32 30.06 19.58
C ARG A 407 19.12 30.99 20.78
N SER A 408 18.00 31.69 20.90
CA SER A 408 17.68 32.59 22.03
C SER A 408 16.31 32.26 22.63
N THR A 409 16.24 32.18 23.95
CA THR A 409 14.99 32.09 24.73
C THR A 409 14.32 33.45 24.79
N GLY A 410 12.98 33.52 24.58
CA GLY A 410 12.17 34.74 24.77
C GLY A 410 11.87 35.57 23.53
N THR A 411 12.08 35.06 22.32
CA THR A 411 11.67 35.75 21.09
C THR A 411 10.35 35.19 20.58
N PHE A 412 9.41 36.07 20.18
CA PHE A 412 8.18 35.69 19.46
C PHE A 412 8.45 35.37 17.98
N LYS A 413 9.71 35.14 17.62
CA LYS A 413 10.14 34.81 16.24
C LYS A 413 10.50 33.34 16.15
N GLU A 414 9.94 32.70 15.17
CA GLU A 414 10.25 31.33 14.78
C GLU A 414 10.95 31.29 13.43
N VAL A 415 11.88 30.36 13.25
CA VAL A 415 12.53 30.09 11.97
C VAL A 415 12.08 28.73 11.49
N TRP A 416 11.52 28.69 10.31
CA TRP A 416 11.06 27.50 9.64
C TRP A 416 11.88 27.28 8.36
N THR A 417 12.40 26.07 8.16
CA THR A 417 12.98 25.67 6.88
C THR A 417 11.88 25.03 6.06
N LEU A 418 11.52 25.64 4.94
CA LEU A 418 10.49 25.14 4.02
C LEU A 418 11.18 24.39 2.88
N GLU A 419 10.73 23.17 2.62
CA GLU A 419 11.14 22.34 1.49
C GLU A 419 9.92 21.57 1.01
N TRP A 420 9.46 21.87 -0.22
CA TRP A 420 8.34 21.14 -0.80
C TRP A 420 8.84 19.91 -1.53
N ARG A 421 8.35 18.76 -1.14
CA ARG A 421 8.62 17.50 -1.82
C ARG A 421 7.38 17.05 -2.59
N PRO A 422 7.55 16.47 -3.79
CA PRO A 422 6.42 16.00 -4.61
C PRO A 422 5.49 15.03 -3.86
N GLU A 423 6.06 14.19 -3.00
CA GLU A 423 5.34 13.21 -2.17
C GLU A 423 4.29 13.88 -1.25
N TYR A 424 4.50 15.12 -0.86
CA TYR A 424 3.54 15.86 -0.03
C TYR A 424 2.22 16.11 -0.75
N SER A 425 2.20 16.15 -2.09
CA SER A 425 0.95 16.21 -2.85
C SER A 425 0.08 14.98 -2.60
N VAL A 426 0.68 13.81 -2.45
CA VAL A 426 -0.04 12.57 -2.12
C VAL A 426 -0.57 12.64 -0.68
N SER A 427 0.27 13.07 0.27
CA SER A 427 -0.14 13.24 1.67
C SER A 427 -1.30 14.23 1.81
N VAL A 428 -1.32 15.32 1.02
CA VAL A 428 -2.45 16.27 0.99
C VAL A 428 -3.73 15.60 0.51
N VAL A 429 -3.64 14.73 -0.50
CA VAL A 429 -4.82 14.01 -1.01
C VAL A 429 -5.37 13.03 0.01
N GLU A 430 -4.50 12.32 0.73
CA GLU A 430 -4.91 11.41 1.81
C GLU A 430 -5.55 12.20 2.96
N ALA A 431 -4.94 13.31 3.34
CA ALA A 431 -5.48 14.20 4.35
C ALA A 431 -6.85 14.82 3.95
N ALA A 432 -7.20 14.82 2.65
CA ALA A 432 -8.53 15.27 2.19
C ALA A 432 -9.67 14.39 2.71
N GLY A 433 -9.39 13.17 3.17
CA GLY A 433 -10.34 12.34 3.92
C GLY A 433 -10.81 12.98 5.24
N HIS A 434 -10.02 13.85 5.84
CA HIS A 434 -10.35 14.56 7.08
C HIS A 434 -11.09 15.88 6.86
N GLY A 435 -11.07 16.46 5.63
CA GLY A 435 -11.79 17.73 5.35
C GLY A 435 -11.33 18.42 4.07
N ASN A 436 -12.10 19.42 3.67
CA ASN A 436 -11.90 20.16 2.40
C ASN A 436 -10.99 21.39 2.55
N THR A 437 -10.71 21.83 3.78
CA THR A 437 -9.79 22.95 4.06
C THR A 437 -8.69 22.48 5.02
N VAL A 438 -7.54 23.13 5.01
CA VAL A 438 -6.43 22.81 5.93
C VAL A 438 -6.86 22.97 7.40
N VAL A 439 -7.77 23.89 7.68
CA VAL A 439 -8.27 24.12 9.04
C VAL A 439 -9.16 22.98 9.50
N ASP A 440 -10.13 22.60 8.68
CA ASP A 440 -11.11 21.56 9.02
C ASP A 440 -10.44 20.18 9.07
N ALA A 441 -9.59 19.89 8.07
CA ALA A 441 -8.87 18.62 8.01
C ALA A 441 -7.95 18.43 9.22
N ALA A 442 -7.16 19.45 9.60
CA ALA A 442 -6.30 19.36 10.77
C ALA A 442 -7.10 19.25 12.07
N GLY A 443 -8.24 19.93 12.16
CA GLY A 443 -9.14 19.83 13.31
C GLY A 443 -9.74 18.41 13.45
N ALA A 444 -10.16 17.79 12.36
CA ALA A 444 -10.69 16.44 12.36
C ALA A 444 -9.60 15.39 12.67
N ALA A 445 -8.40 15.54 12.10
CA ALA A 445 -7.28 14.64 12.34
C ALA A 445 -6.76 14.66 13.80
N LEU A 446 -7.04 15.70 14.57
CA LEU A 446 -6.73 15.75 16.01
C LEU A 446 -7.74 15.02 16.88
N LEU A 447 -8.93 14.69 16.33
CA LEU A 447 -10.02 14.04 17.07
C LEU A 447 -10.09 12.52 16.81
N THR A 448 -9.34 12.04 15.81
CA THR A 448 -9.15 10.62 15.51
C THR A 448 -7.88 10.09 16.13
#